data_8a94b0d8d1b4c5b55fd15dbabc13f048
#
_entry.id   8a94b0d8d1b4c5b55fd15dbabc13f048
#
_cell.length_a   1.000
_cell.length_b   1.000
_cell.length_c   1.000
_cell.angle_alpha   90.00
_cell.angle_beta   90.00
_cell.angle_gamma   90.00
#
_symmetry.space_group_name_H-M   'P 1'
#
loop_
_entity.id
_entity.type
_entity.pdbx_description
1 polymer ?
#
loop_
_entity_poly.entity_id
_entity_poly.type
_entity_poly.pdbx_seq_one_letter_code
_entity_poly.pdbx_strand_id
1 'polypeptide(L)'
;LHMLLAEADRSLAGCETVCQALLDVLLIWLVRCTTLSLQVEETPRSDSRECVEIKRYLDSNYREDISLDILAEIAHINKYYLAHTFQKEYGISPITYLNRRRIEESKYMLGNTGYSLAQISELMGFSSPSYFSQCFRKAEGLTPNEYRRQVRQGQRPAPSKRHEV
;
A
#
# COMPACT_ATOMS: atom_id res chain seq x y z
N LEU A 1 -2.59 -28.18 -16.94
CA LEU A 1 -1.84 -28.71 -18.08
C LEU A 1 -1.44 -30.18 -17.84
N HIS A 2 -0.85 -30.49 -16.67
CA HIS A 2 -0.41 -31.85 -16.32
C HIS A 2 -1.57 -32.87 -16.28
N MET A 3 -2.76 -32.47 -15.82
CA MET A 3 -3.95 -33.31 -15.80
C MET A 3 -4.52 -33.59 -17.20
N LEU A 4 -4.47 -32.60 -18.09
CA LEU A 4 -4.90 -32.77 -19.49
C LEU A 4 -4.01 -33.73 -20.26
N LEU A 5 -2.69 -33.68 -20.05
CA LEU A 5 -1.74 -34.58 -20.68
C LEU A 5 -1.86 -36.01 -20.15
N ALA A 6 -2.16 -36.18 -18.86
CA ALA A 6 -2.35 -37.48 -18.25
C ALA A 6 -3.67 -38.18 -18.67
N GLU A 7 -4.69 -37.41 -19.01
CA GLU A 7 -6.00 -37.93 -19.44
C GLU A 7 -6.02 -38.23 -20.94
N ALA A 8 -5.29 -37.48 -21.76
CA ALA A 8 -5.17 -37.74 -23.21
C ALA A 8 -4.47 -39.07 -23.53
N ASP A 9 -3.63 -39.55 -22.64
CA ASP A 9 -2.90 -40.82 -22.80
C ASP A 9 -3.71 -42.08 -22.41
N ARG A 10 -4.92 -41.88 -21.81
CA ARG A 10 -5.83 -42.96 -21.43
C ARG A 10 -6.90 -43.13 -22.50
N SER A 11 -6.74 -44.13 -23.32
CA SER A 11 -7.70 -44.59 -24.36
C SER A 11 -8.96 -45.21 -23.72
N LEU A 12 -9.60 -44.55 -22.74
CA LEU A 12 -10.83 -44.98 -22.09
C LEU A 12 -12.04 -44.24 -22.63
N ALA A 13 -13.18 -44.93 -22.77
CA ALA A 13 -14.45 -44.31 -23.21
C ALA A 13 -14.82 -43.19 -22.18
N GLY A 14 -14.92 -41.95 -22.72
CA GLY A 14 -15.18 -40.73 -21.95
C GLY A 14 -14.01 -39.79 -21.80
N CYS A 15 -12.80 -40.13 -22.23
CA CYS A 15 -11.61 -39.28 -22.21
C CYS A 15 -11.83 -37.98 -22.96
N GLU A 16 -12.49 -38.00 -24.13
CA GLU A 16 -12.82 -36.81 -24.91
C GLU A 16 -13.70 -35.80 -24.14
N THR A 17 -14.70 -36.31 -23.39
CA THR A 17 -15.62 -35.48 -22.62
C THR A 17 -14.90 -34.82 -21.43
N VAL A 18 -14.01 -35.57 -20.78
CA VAL A 18 -13.21 -35.03 -19.66
C VAL A 18 -12.20 -33.99 -20.15
N CYS A 19 -11.52 -34.26 -21.25
CA CYS A 19 -10.59 -33.31 -21.88
C CYS A 19 -11.31 -32.02 -22.33
N GLN A 20 -12.50 -32.14 -22.90
CA GLN A 20 -13.31 -30.99 -23.29
C GLN A 20 -13.73 -30.15 -22.07
N ALA A 21 -14.23 -30.79 -21.02
CA ALA A 21 -14.62 -30.11 -19.80
C ALA A 21 -13.43 -29.38 -19.12
N LEU A 22 -12.24 -29.98 -19.11
CA LEU A 22 -11.02 -29.36 -18.59
C LEU A 22 -10.56 -28.18 -19.47
N LEU A 23 -10.70 -28.27 -20.80
CA LEU A 23 -10.42 -27.17 -21.71
C LEU A 23 -11.39 -26.03 -21.50
N ASP A 24 -12.67 -26.29 -21.32
CA ASP A 24 -13.69 -25.27 -21.06
C ASP A 24 -13.42 -24.53 -19.75
N VAL A 25 -13.06 -25.24 -18.69
CA VAL A 25 -12.64 -24.65 -17.41
C VAL A 25 -11.39 -23.79 -17.56
N LEU A 26 -10.38 -24.24 -18.31
CA LEU A 26 -9.19 -23.47 -18.61
C LEU A 26 -9.48 -22.21 -19.44
N LEU A 27 -10.35 -22.31 -20.44
CA LEU A 27 -10.77 -21.18 -21.27
C LEU A 27 -11.55 -20.15 -20.45
N ILE A 28 -12.49 -20.60 -19.61
CA ILE A 28 -13.23 -19.72 -18.70
C ILE A 28 -12.27 -19.02 -17.72
N TRP A 29 -11.30 -19.76 -17.18
CA TRP A 29 -10.28 -19.18 -16.29
C TRP A 29 -9.38 -18.18 -17.02
N LEU A 30 -8.93 -18.48 -18.21
CA LEU A 30 -8.14 -17.59 -19.08
C LEU A 30 -8.93 -16.32 -19.46
N VAL A 31 -10.20 -16.46 -19.89
CA VAL A 31 -11.08 -15.33 -20.20
C VAL A 31 -11.30 -14.49 -18.94
N ARG A 32 -11.49 -15.10 -17.78
CA ARG A 32 -11.67 -14.40 -16.52
C ARG A 32 -10.39 -13.67 -16.07
N CYS A 33 -9.22 -14.28 -16.28
CA CYS A 33 -7.94 -13.62 -16.02
C CYS A 33 -7.66 -12.49 -17.01
N THR A 34 -7.97 -12.66 -18.29
CA THR A 34 -7.79 -11.62 -19.31
C THR A 34 -8.81 -10.51 -19.18
N THR A 35 -10.09 -10.81 -18.88
CA THR A 35 -11.09 -9.76 -18.61
C THR A 35 -10.79 -8.99 -17.33
N LEU A 36 -10.27 -9.63 -16.28
CA LEU A 36 -9.77 -8.92 -15.11
C LEU A 36 -8.53 -8.06 -15.45
N SER A 37 -7.69 -8.50 -16.37
CA SER A 37 -6.55 -7.69 -16.86
C SER A 37 -6.98 -6.62 -17.87
N LEU A 38 -8.03 -6.86 -18.67
CA LEU A 38 -8.54 -5.90 -19.66
C LEU A 38 -9.47 -4.83 -19.04
N GLN A 39 -10.03 -5.09 -17.84
CA GLN A 39 -10.73 -4.04 -17.08
C GLN A 39 -9.76 -3.08 -16.36
N VAL A 40 -8.45 -3.34 -16.45
CA VAL A 40 -7.39 -2.42 -15.96
C VAL A 40 -6.91 -1.47 -17.07
N GLU A 41 -7.36 -1.64 -18.32
CA GLU A 41 -7.00 -0.69 -19.39
C GLU A 41 -8.13 0.30 -19.68
N GLU A 42 -7.82 1.54 -19.33
CA GLU A 42 -8.27 2.80 -19.91
C GLU A 42 -9.64 3.36 -19.53
N THR A 43 -9.65 4.04 -18.39
CA THR A 43 -10.19 5.39 -18.39
C THR A 43 -9.15 6.35 -17.80
N PRO A 44 -8.41 7.13 -18.62
CA PRO A 44 -7.29 7.97 -18.18
C PRO A 44 -7.69 9.17 -17.30
N ARG A 45 -8.93 9.29 -16.88
CA ARG A 45 -9.47 10.44 -16.11
C ARG A 45 -10.06 10.09 -14.75
N SER A 46 -10.34 8.81 -14.46
CA SER A 46 -10.86 8.37 -13.17
C SER A 46 -9.72 8.15 -12.15
N ASP A 47 -8.64 7.49 -12.57
CA ASP A 47 -7.53 7.08 -11.71
C ASP A 47 -6.92 8.24 -10.91
N SER A 48 -6.77 9.39 -11.54
CA SER A 48 -6.25 10.60 -10.91
C SER A 48 -7.18 11.19 -9.84
N ARG A 49 -8.49 11.11 -10.01
CA ARG A 49 -9.48 11.66 -9.07
C ARG A 49 -9.52 10.86 -7.77
N GLU A 50 -9.64 9.55 -7.89
CA GLU A 50 -9.70 8.63 -6.75
C GLU A 50 -8.40 8.70 -5.94
N CYS A 51 -7.25 8.73 -6.61
CA CYS A 51 -5.96 8.89 -5.94
C CYS A 51 -5.83 10.24 -5.21
N VAL A 52 -6.33 11.33 -5.80
CA VAL A 52 -6.36 12.66 -5.16
C VAL A 52 -7.29 12.67 -3.95
N GLU A 53 -8.45 12.05 -4.03
CA GLU A 53 -9.39 11.92 -2.90
C GLU A 53 -8.79 11.11 -1.76
N ILE A 54 -8.20 9.97 -2.05
CA ILE A 54 -7.51 9.14 -1.06
C ILE A 54 -6.35 9.89 -0.43
N LYS A 55 -5.54 10.60 -1.22
CA LYS A 55 -4.46 11.41 -0.69
C LYS A 55 -4.97 12.48 0.27
N ARG A 56 -6.03 13.20 -0.12
CA ARG A 56 -6.67 14.22 0.75
C ARG A 56 -7.23 13.59 2.03
N TYR A 57 -7.86 12.43 1.93
CA TYR A 57 -8.35 11.69 3.10
C TYR A 57 -7.21 11.33 4.05
N LEU A 58 -6.09 10.80 3.53
CA LEU A 58 -4.90 10.48 4.31
C LEU A 58 -4.28 11.71 4.97
N ASP A 59 -4.23 12.83 4.28
CA ASP A 59 -3.70 14.10 4.82
C ASP A 59 -4.56 14.65 5.97
N SER A 60 -5.86 14.41 5.95
CA SER A 60 -6.81 14.90 6.97
C SER A 60 -6.96 13.95 8.15
N ASN A 61 -6.89 12.64 7.91
CA ASN A 61 -7.22 11.61 8.91
C ASN A 61 -6.02 10.75 9.33
N TYR A 62 -4.81 11.24 9.14
CA TYR A 62 -3.57 10.45 9.35
C TYR A 62 -3.41 9.85 10.76
N ARG A 63 -4.14 10.36 11.76
CA ARG A 63 -4.12 9.85 13.15
C ARG A 63 -4.99 8.64 13.37
N GLU A 64 -5.94 8.39 12.46
CA GLU A 64 -6.89 7.28 12.58
C GLU A 64 -6.26 5.95 12.17
N ASP A 65 -6.84 4.85 12.61
CA ASP A 65 -6.42 3.51 12.19
C ASP A 65 -6.91 3.24 10.77
N ILE A 66 -6.06 3.51 9.80
CA ILE A 66 -6.37 3.41 8.37
C ILE A 66 -5.68 2.19 7.79
N SER A 67 -6.48 1.28 7.25
CA SER A 67 -6.04 0.13 6.46
C SER A 67 -6.28 0.36 4.96
N LEU A 68 -5.63 -0.47 4.14
CA LEU A 68 -5.86 -0.44 2.70
C LEU A 68 -7.30 -0.83 2.33
N ASP A 69 -7.93 -1.68 3.14
CA ASP A 69 -9.33 -2.09 2.95
C ASP A 69 -10.28 -0.90 3.18
N ILE A 70 -10.08 -0.10 4.22
CA ILE A 70 -10.85 1.12 4.49
C ILE A 70 -10.70 2.12 3.33
N LEU A 71 -9.48 2.31 2.83
CA LEU A 71 -9.25 3.21 1.69
C LEU A 71 -9.95 2.73 0.41
N ALA A 72 -9.98 1.42 0.18
CA ALA A 72 -10.66 0.82 -0.94
C ALA A 72 -12.19 0.98 -0.86
N GLU A 73 -12.75 0.86 0.34
CA GLU A 73 -14.17 1.13 0.61
C GLU A 73 -14.54 2.60 0.35
N ILE A 74 -13.72 3.54 0.82
CA ILE A 74 -13.93 4.98 0.61
C ILE A 74 -13.89 5.33 -0.88
N ALA A 75 -12.96 4.77 -1.63
CA ALA A 75 -12.82 5.00 -3.06
C ALA A 75 -13.79 4.15 -3.91
N HIS A 76 -14.53 3.22 -3.31
CA HIS A 76 -15.41 2.26 -4.01
C HIS A 76 -14.70 1.43 -5.09
N ILE A 77 -13.43 1.09 -4.88
CA ILE A 77 -12.61 0.32 -5.82
C ILE A 77 -11.91 -0.85 -5.12
N ASN A 78 -11.39 -1.78 -5.92
CA ASN A 78 -10.63 -2.90 -5.39
C ASN A 78 -9.30 -2.42 -4.77
N LYS A 79 -8.94 -2.98 -3.60
CA LYS A 79 -7.72 -2.59 -2.86
C LYS A 79 -6.42 -2.79 -3.64
N TYR A 80 -6.34 -3.83 -4.47
CA TYR A 80 -5.15 -4.08 -5.29
C TYR A 80 -5.01 -3.04 -6.40
N TYR A 81 -6.14 -2.67 -7.00
CA TYR A 81 -6.22 -1.60 -7.99
C TYR A 81 -5.83 -0.26 -7.37
N LEU A 82 -6.40 0.09 -6.21
CA LEU A 82 -6.04 1.30 -5.47
C LEU A 82 -4.54 1.36 -5.18
N ALA A 83 -3.96 0.27 -4.64
CA ALA A 83 -2.54 0.24 -4.29
C ALA A 83 -1.65 0.45 -5.52
N HIS A 84 -1.98 -0.21 -6.65
CA HIS A 84 -1.24 -0.10 -7.90
C HIS A 84 -1.34 1.30 -8.50
N THR A 85 -2.55 1.84 -8.59
CA THR A 85 -2.82 3.17 -9.20
C THR A 85 -2.19 4.28 -8.36
N PHE A 86 -2.35 4.23 -7.04
CA PHE A 86 -1.74 5.20 -6.14
C PHE A 86 -0.21 5.14 -6.19
N GLN A 87 0.39 3.94 -6.29
CA GLN A 87 1.83 3.78 -6.45
C GLN A 87 2.32 4.30 -7.80
N LYS A 88 1.55 4.10 -8.87
CA LYS A 88 1.85 4.63 -10.21
C LYS A 88 1.84 6.16 -10.21
N GLU A 89 0.88 6.78 -9.51
CA GLU A 89 0.68 8.24 -9.46
C GLU A 89 1.69 8.94 -8.52
N TYR A 90 1.91 8.37 -7.31
CA TYR A 90 2.71 9.02 -6.27
C TYR A 90 4.05 8.32 -5.97
N GLY A 91 4.43 7.29 -6.72
CA GLY A 91 5.68 6.55 -6.54
C GLY A 91 5.76 5.68 -5.29
N ILE A 92 4.76 5.74 -4.39
CA ILE A 92 4.72 5.00 -3.12
C ILE A 92 3.32 4.48 -2.82
N SER A 93 3.22 3.40 -2.03
CA SER A 93 1.92 2.85 -1.64
C SER A 93 1.15 3.80 -0.69
N PRO A 94 -0.20 3.72 -0.64
CA PRO A 94 -1.02 4.54 0.27
C PRO A 94 -0.59 4.47 1.73
N ILE A 95 -0.29 3.28 2.23
CA ILE A 95 0.16 3.08 3.63
C ILE A 95 1.56 3.66 3.86
N THR A 96 2.44 3.60 2.87
CA THR A 96 3.76 4.25 2.96
C THR A 96 3.59 5.77 2.99
N TYR A 97 2.67 6.32 2.20
CA TYR A 97 2.32 7.74 2.22
C TYR A 97 1.79 8.16 3.60
N LEU A 98 0.82 7.43 4.15
CA LEU A 98 0.27 7.65 5.49
C LEU A 98 1.38 7.69 6.56
N ASN A 99 2.25 6.69 6.55
CA ASN A 99 3.35 6.62 7.52
C ASN A 99 4.31 7.81 7.37
N ARG A 100 4.62 8.24 6.14
CA ARG A 100 5.43 9.45 5.92
C ARG A 100 4.74 10.70 6.49
N ARG A 101 3.45 10.85 6.28
CA ARG A 101 2.68 11.98 6.81
C ARG A 101 2.72 12.01 8.34
N ARG A 102 2.53 10.85 8.98
CA ARG A 102 2.65 10.69 10.44
C ARG A 102 4.05 11.04 10.96
N ILE A 103 5.09 10.63 10.25
CA ILE A 103 6.48 10.96 10.61
C ILE A 103 6.73 12.47 10.54
N GLU A 104 6.30 13.13 9.48
CA GLU A 104 6.45 14.60 9.36
C GLU A 104 5.81 15.33 10.54
N GLU A 105 4.58 14.97 10.93
CA GLU A 105 3.91 15.57 12.08
C GLU A 105 4.61 15.23 13.43
N SER A 106 5.14 14.00 13.54
CA SER A 106 5.86 13.58 14.76
C SER A 106 7.15 14.37 15.01
N LYS A 107 7.80 14.90 13.97
CA LYS A 107 9.01 15.73 14.11
C LYS A 107 8.76 16.97 14.95
N TYR A 108 7.63 17.64 14.74
CA TYR A 108 7.24 18.78 15.55
C TYR A 108 7.11 18.42 17.02
N MET A 109 6.44 17.29 17.31
CA MET A 109 6.28 16.82 18.69
C MET A 109 7.61 16.43 19.35
N LEU A 110 8.47 15.74 18.59
CA LEU A 110 9.80 15.34 19.10
C LEU A 110 10.66 16.55 19.49
N GLY A 111 10.60 17.63 18.73
CA GLY A 111 11.37 18.84 18.97
C GLY A 111 10.79 19.73 20.07
N ASN A 112 9.48 19.87 20.13
CA ASN A 112 8.82 20.93 20.87
C ASN A 112 8.07 20.46 22.12
N THR A 113 7.96 19.15 22.36
CA THR A 113 7.23 18.61 23.51
C THR A 113 8.08 17.67 24.36
N GLY A 114 7.62 17.42 25.59
CA GLY A 114 8.20 16.41 26.49
C GLY A 114 7.62 15.01 26.34
N TYR A 115 6.75 14.76 25.37
CA TYR A 115 6.09 13.47 25.23
C TYR A 115 7.07 12.32 25.02
N SER A 116 6.76 11.18 25.64
CA SER A 116 7.47 9.93 25.42
C SER A 116 7.26 9.43 23.98
N LEU A 117 8.14 8.53 23.51
CA LEU A 117 7.94 7.92 22.20
C LEU A 117 6.64 7.11 22.12
N ALA A 118 6.21 6.51 23.22
CA ALA A 118 4.94 5.79 23.29
C ALA A 118 3.75 6.74 23.06
N GLN A 119 3.74 7.88 23.77
CA GLN A 119 2.69 8.89 23.62
C GLN A 119 2.67 9.48 22.19
N ILE A 120 3.85 9.79 21.61
CA ILE A 120 3.90 10.30 20.23
C ILE A 120 3.42 9.24 19.23
N SER A 121 3.82 7.98 19.41
CA SER A 121 3.37 6.87 18.58
C SER A 121 1.85 6.75 18.56
N GLU A 122 1.23 6.77 19.72
CA GLU A 122 -0.21 6.72 19.91
C GLU A 122 -0.93 7.92 19.29
N LEU A 123 -0.48 9.14 19.57
CA LEU A 123 -1.03 10.39 19.04
C LEU A 123 -0.94 10.49 17.51
N MET A 124 0.05 9.82 16.92
CA MET A 124 0.24 9.77 15.48
C MET A 124 -0.47 8.58 14.81
N GLY A 125 -1.16 7.72 15.57
CA GLY A 125 -1.92 6.60 15.05
C GLY A 125 -1.07 5.39 14.63
N PHE A 126 0.14 5.24 15.17
CA PHE A 126 0.93 4.02 14.96
C PHE A 126 0.47 2.90 15.91
N SER A 127 0.46 1.68 15.42
CA SER A 127 0.07 0.49 16.19
C SER A 127 1.01 0.15 17.33
N SER A 128 2.26 0.62 17.30
CA SER A 128 3.22 0.44 18.38
C SER A 128 4.39 1.42 18.29
N PRO A 129 5.05 1.74 19.45
CA PRO A 129 6.26 2.57 19.46
C PRO A 129 7.43 1.97 18.70
N SER A 130 7.51 0.64 18.63
CA SER A 130 8.53 -0.07 17.86
C SER A 130 8.34 0.14 16.37
N TYR A 131 7.12 0.00 15.89
CA TYR A 131 6.78 0.24 14.47
C TYR A 131 7.00 1.71 14.09
N PHE A 132 6.58 2.65 14.96
CA PHE A 132 6.89 4.07 14.80
C PHE A 132 8.39 4.32 14.62
N SER A 133 9.22 3.76 15.52
CA SER A 133 10.68 3.94 15.49
C SER A 133 11.31 3.38 14.22
N GLN A 134 10.82 2.24 13.71
CA GLN A 134 11.26 1.66 12.44
C GLN A 134 10.90 2.54 11.24
N CYS A 135 9.64 3.01 11.17
CA CYS A 135 9.18 3.90 10.13
C CYS A 135 9.95 5.22 10.13
N PHE A 136 10.18 5.79 11.32
CA PHE A 136 10.94 7.02 11.49
C PHE A 136 12.38 6.87 11.00
N ARG A 137 13.07 5.81 11.43
CA ARG A 137 14.44 5.52 10.98
C ARG A 137 14.53 5.30 9.48
N LYS A 138 13.54 4.63 8.90
CA LYS A 138 13.48 4.42 7.43
C LYS A 138 13.28 5.73 6.67
N ALA A 139 12.49 6.65 7.22
CA ALA A 139 12.20 7.93 6.58
C ALA A 139 13.32 8.97 6.77
N GLU A 140 13.89 9.06 7.98
CA GLU A 140 14.80 10.14 8.36
C GLU A 140 16.28 9.70 8.47
N GLY A 141 16.56 8.39 8.42
CA GLY A 141 17.91 7.84 8.63
C GLY A 141 18.36 7.83 10.10
N LEU A 142 17.60 8.44 11.00
CA LEU A 142 17.88 8.56 12.43
C LEU A 142 16.76 7.95 13.25
N THR A 143 17.08 7.50 14.47
CA THR A 143 16.04 7.11 15.42
C THR A 143 15.31 8.35 15.96
N PRO A 144 14.04 8.23 16.43
CA PRO A 144 13.31 9.36 17.05
C PRO A 144 14.06 10.03 18.19
N ASN A 145 14.79 9.26 19.02
CA ASN A 145 15.57 9.79 20.14
C ASN A 145 16.80 10.57 19.66
N GLU A 146 17.49 10.10 18.63
CA GLU A 146 18.61 10.82 18.03
C GLU A 146 18.14 12.12 17.40
N TYR A 147 17.01 12.09 16.67
CA TYR A 147 16.38 13.27 16.11
C TYR A 147 16.04 14.30 17.19
N ARG A 148 15.36 13.87 18.26
CA ARG A 148 15.02 14.71 19.43
C ARG A 148 16.26 15.38 20.03
N ARG A 149 17.34 14.62 20.20
CA ARG A 149 18.60 15.13 20.76
C ARG A 149 19.22 16.21 19.87
N GLN A 150 19.28 15.97 18.55
CA GLN A 150 19.83 16.93 17.59
C GLN A 150 19.04 18.24 17.57
N VAL A 151 17.71 18.16 17.51
CA VAL A 151 16.85 19.35 17.48
C VAL A 151 17.01 20.17 18.76
N ARG A 152 17.07 19.53 19.93
CA ARG A 152 17.27 20.22 21.22
C ARG A 152 18.66 20.85 21.39
N GLN A 153 19.66 20.33 20.69
CA GLN A 153 21.01 20.91 20.64
C GLN A 153 21.16 22.04 19.60
N GLY A 154 20.07 22.45 18.94
CA GLY A 154 20.11 23.47 17.88
C GLY A 154 20.73 22.97 16.57
N GLN A 155 21.04 21.68 16.48
CA GLN A 155 21.51 21.04 15.25
C GLN A 155 20.29 20.70 14.41
N ARG A 156 20.09 21.42 13.31
CA ARG A 156 19.03 21.07 12.37
C ARG A 156 19.37 19.74 11.71
N PRO A 157 18.59 18.67 11.90
CA PRO A 157 18.85 17.41 11.19
C PRO A 157 18.88 17.69 9.70
N ALA A 158 19.85 17.12 9.00
CA ALA A 158 19.93 17.24 7.55
C ALA A 158 18.60 16.75 6.95
N PRO A 159 18.01 17.47 5.97
CA PRO A 159 16.79 17.02 5.34
C PRO A 159 17.06 15.64 4.75
N SER A 160 16.21 14.69 5.10
CA SER A 160 16.20 13.37 4.47
C SER A 160 16.21 13.56 2.96
N LYS A 161 17.03 12.83 2.25
CA LYS A 161 17.07 12.86 0.79
C LYS A 161 15.65 12.65 0.29
N ARG A 162 15.01 13.72 -0.15
CA ARG A 162 13.78 13.61 -0.94
C ARG A 162 14.18 12.79 -2.15
N HIS A 163 13.66 11.61 -2.28
CA HIS A 163 13.59 10.98 -3.58
C HIS A 163 12.60 11.83 -4.36
N GLU A 164 13.13 12.84 -5.05
CA GLU A 164 12.43 13.48 -6.15
C GLU A 164 12.16 12.38 -7.18
N VAL A 165 10.88 12.13 -7.42
CA VAL A 165 10.37 11.46 -8.60
C VAL A 165 9.56 12.50 -9.35
#